data_6d43684603a46b0c7ca00eec9afaadb4
#
_entry.id   6d43684603a46b0c7ca00eec9afaadb4
#
_cell.length_a   1.000
_cell.length_b   1.000
_cell.length_c   1.000
_cell.angle_alpha   90.00
_cell.angle_beta   90.00
_cell.angle_gamma   90.00
#
_symmetry.space_group_name_H-M   'P 1'
#
loop_
_entity.id
_entity.type
_entity.pdbx_description
1 polymer ?
#
loop_
_entity_poly.entity_id
_entity_poly.type
_entity_poly.pdbx_seq_one_letter_code
_entity_poly.pdbx_strand_id
1 'polypeptide(L)'
;MRKNSFRLENVIAVLPNKLEITYTDKSLITVDLTQLIQSLIVFAPLDTVEEFTTATITDFGFTIEWACGASLDSDRLFEMALEQSGMVSNAHFRRWQDVNQLSLTQAAQAIGLTRRTISQYRTGKRPVPRTVSLACKGWEIEKNSEQVAI
;
A
#
# COMPACT_ATOMS: atom_id res chain seq x y z
N MET A 1 2.23 0.59 -16.36
CA MET A 1 1.27 1.43 -15.64
C MET A 1 0.64 0.65 -14.50
N ARG A 2 0.57 1.24 -13.35
CA ARG A 2 0.00 0.61 -12.15
C ARG A 2 -1.51 0.78 -12.14
N LYS A 3 -2.27 -0.31 -12.18
CA LYS A 3 -3.73 -0.28 -12.35
C LYS A 3 -4.49 0.46 -11.26
N ASN A 4 -4.10 0.31 -10.00
CA ASN A 4 -4.87 0.80 -8.85
C ASN A 4 -4.05 1.75 -7.97
N SER A 5 -2.92 2.24 -8.47
CA SER A 5 -2.03 3.08 -7.67
C SER A 5 -2.60 4.47 -7.46
N PHE A 6 -2.49 4.96 -6.25
CA PHE A 6 -2.80 6.34 -5.92
C PHE A 6 -1.59 7.22 -6.16
N ARG A 7 -1.84 8.43 -6.65
CA ARG A 7 -0.77 9.42 -6.78
C ARG A 7 -0.65 10.21 -5.49
N LEU A 8 0.60 10.49 -5.12
CA LEU A 8 0.93 11.34 -4.00
C LEU A 8 0.79 12.80 -4.41
N GLU A 9 0.20 13.62 -3.56
CA GLU A 9 0.06 15.06 -3.78
C GLU A 9 1.04 15.85 -2.93
N ASN A 10 1.23 15.45 -1.66
CA ASN A 10 2.11 16.15 -0.73
C ASN A 10 2.70 15.19 0.29
N VAL A 11 3.92 15.50 0.73
CA VAL A 11 4.60 14.77 1.80
C VAL A 11 5.24 15.77 2.76
N ILE A 12 5.04 15.54 4.06
CA ILE A 12 5.63 16.36 5.11
C ILE A 12 6.37 15.43 6.06
N ALA A 13 7.66 15.71 6.27
CA ALA A 13 8.45 14.98 7.26
C ALA A 13 8.08 15.46 8.66
N VAL A 14 7.68 14.52 9.51
CA VAL A 14 7.40 14.77 10.92
C VAL A 14 8.50 14.06 11.71
N LEU A 15 9.41 14.87 12.25
CA LEU A 15 10.60 14.33 12.90
C LEU A 15 10.24 13.54 14.17
N PRO A 16 11.01 12.49 14.46
CA PRO A 16 12.23 12.07 13.75
C PRO A 16 12.02 11.12 12.59
N ASN A 17 10.87 10.44 12.47
CA ASN A 17 10.77 9.28 11.57
C ASN A 17 9.36 9.01 11.01
N LYS A 18 8.50 10.01 10.99
CA LYS A 18 7.14 9.87 10.44
C LYS A 18 6.96 10.74 9.20
N LEU A 19 6.06 10.30 8.32
CA LEU A 19 5.64 11.08 7.16
C LEU A 19 4.13 11.31 7.25
N GLU A 20 3.71 12.56 7.03
CA GLU A 20 2.31 12.88 6.74
C GLU A 20 2.15 12.98 5.24
N ILE A 21 1.25 12.20 4.68
CA ILE A 21 1.10 12.06 3.24
C ILE A 21 -0.32 12.38 2.84
N THR A 22 -0.46 13.23 1.81
CA THR A 22 -1.74 13.51 1.17
C THR A 22 -1.71 12.95 -0.24
N TYR A 23 -2.74 12.18 -0.59
CA TYR A 23 -2.90 11.64 -1.94
C TYR A 23 -3.78 12.56 -2.77
N THR A 24 -3.77 12.36 -4.08
CA THR A 24 -4.55 13.21 -5.01
C THR A 24 -6.06 13.10 -4.80
N ASP A 25 -6.55 12.01 -4.21
CA ASP A 25 -7.96 11.85 -3.84
C ASP A 25 -8.29 12.50 -2.50
N LYS A 26 -7.34 13.23 -1.91
CA LYS A 26 -7.43 13.93 -0.62
C LYS A 26 -7.36 13.00 0.60
N SER A 27 -7.07 11.71 0.42
CA SER A 27 -6.78 10.82 1.53
C SER A 27 -5.54 11.29 2.27
N LEU A 28 -5.59 11.24 3.60
CA LEU A 28 -4.50 11.66 4.46
C LEU A 28 -4.06 10.49 5.32
N ILE A 29 -2.76 10.19 5.32
CA ILE A 29 -2.20 9.13 6.16
C ILE A 29 -0.96 9.62 6.89
N THR A 30 -0.65 8.95 8.00
CA THR A 30 0.62 9.12 8.71
C THR A 30 1.30 7.76 8.77
N VAL A 31 2.57 7.71 8.37
CA VAL A 31 3.35 6.47 8.36
C VAL A 31 4.57 6.64 9.25
N ASP A 32 4.77 5.69 10.15
CA ASP A 32 5.96 5.62 10.99
C ASP A 32 6.98 4.72 10.30
N LEU A 33 8.17 5.25 10.03
CA LEU A 33 9.23 4.53 9.33
C LEU A 33 10.30 3.94 10.26
N THR A 34 10.08 3.99 11.57
CA THR A 34 11.06 3.53 12.57
C THR A 34 11.53 2.10 12.28
N GLN A 35 10.60 1.18 12.09
CA GLN A 35 10.94 -0.22 11.86
C GLN A 35 11.72 -0.43 10.58
N LEU A 36 11.32 0.27 9.53
CA LEU A 36 11.98 0.19 8.22
C LEU A 36 13.42 0.69 8.31
N ILE A 37 13.63 1.81 8.99
CA ILE A 37 14.96 2.41 9.19
C ILE A 37 15.86 1.48 10.00
N GLN A 38 15.32 0.80 11.00
CA GLN A 38 16.08 -0.11 11.84
C GLN A 38 16.37 -1.46 11.19
N SER A 39 15.48 -1.91 10.30
CA SER A 39 15.54 -3.28 9.75
C SER A 39 16.25 -3.39 8.43
N LEU A 40 16.21 -2.37 7.58
CA LEU A 40 16.73 -2.43 6.21
C LEU A 40 17.86 -1.44 6.02
N ILE A 41 19.00 -1.95 5.60
CA ILE A 41 20.22 -1.16 5.47
C ILE A 41 20.06 0.00 4.48
N VAL A 42 19.23 -0.17 3.44
CA VAL A 42 19.01 0.87 2.43
C VAL A 42 18.32 2.10 3.04
N PHE A 43 17.57 1.92 4.12
CA PHE A 43 16.88 3.01 4.82
C PHE A 43 17.65 3.54 6.02
N ALA A 44 18.77 2.92 6.38
CA ALA A 44 19.57 3.34 7.54
C ALA A 44 19.98 4.82 7.52
N PRO A 45 20.34 5.42 6.37
CA PRO A 45 20.69 6.85 6.32
C PRO A 45 19.55 7.78 6.77
N LEU A 46 18.31 7.33 6.74
CA LEU A 46 17.13 8.14 7.15
C LEU A 46 17.07 8.37 8.65
N ASP A 47 17.99 7.77 9.41
CA ASP A 47 18.06 7.95 10.86
C ASP A 47 18.61 9.33 11.26
N THR A 48 19.03 10.14 10.29
CA THR A 48 19.45 11.52 10.53
C THR A 48 18.38 12.50 10.05
N VAL A 49 18.24 13.62 10.75
CA VAL A 49 17.28 14.67 10.39
C VAL A 49 17.58 15.22 8.99
N GLU A 50 18.86 15.43 8.69
CA GLU A 50 19.30 16.00 7.43
C GLU A 50 18.84 15.13 6.24
N GLU A 51 19.01 13.82 6.35
CA GLU A 51 18.63 12.91 5.28
C GLU A 51 17.12 12.70 5.24
N PHE A 52 16.49 12.54 6.39
CA PHE A 52 15.04 12.26 6.45
C PHE A 52 14.22 13.40 5.83
N THR A 53 14.66 14.64 5.99
CA THR A 53 13.93 15.80 5.46
C THR A 53 14.10 16.01 3.96
N THR A 54 14.93 15.19 3.28
CA THR A 54 15.09 15.27 1.84
C THR A 54 13.97 14.57 1.07
N ALA A 55 13.00 13.97 1.74
CA ALA A 55 11.89 13.25 1.10
C ALA A 55 11.19 14.12 0.05
N THR A 56 11.12 13.62 -1.18
CA THR A 56 10.46 14.32 -2.29
C THR A 56 9.60 13.34 -3.07
N ILE A 57 8.54 13.87 -3.69
CA ILE A 57 7.67 13.08 -4.55
C ILE A 57 8.30 13.02 -5.94
N THR A 58 8.48 11.82 -6.46
CA THR A 58 9.06 11.55 -7.77
C THR A 58 8.18 10.60 -8.57
N ASP A 59 8.61 10.24 -9.78
CA ASP A 59 7.93 9.26 -10.63
C ASP A 59 6.44 9.61 -10.82
N PHE A 60 6.16 10.87 -11.22
CA PHE A 60 4.82 11.36 -11.52
C PHE A 60 3.83 11.19 -10.36
N GLY A 61 4.34 11.22 -9.12
CA GLY A 61 3.51 11.08 -7.93
C GLY A 61 3.38 9.65 -7.40
N PHE A 62 4.12 8.69 -7.95
CA PHE A 62 4.01 7.30 -7.52
C PHE A 62 5.06 6.88 -6.50
N THR A 63 6.03 7.73 -6.20
CA THR A 63 7.15 7.37 -5.34
C THR A 63 7.55 8.53 -4.45
N ILE A 64 7.98 8.23 -3.22
CA ILE A 64 8.75 9.15 -2.38
C ILE A 64 10.20 8.70 -2.42
N GLU A 65 11.10 9.63 -2.69
CA GLU A 65 12.53 9.35 -2.78
C GLU A 65 13.30 10.29 -1.87
N TRP A 66 14.36 9.76 -1.25
CA TRP A 66 15.30 10.53 -0.44
C TRP A 66 16.62 10.71 -1.16
N ALA A 67 17.38 11.71 -0.75
CA ALA A 67 18.68 12.04 -1.40
C ALA A 67 19.64 10.85 -1.41
N CYS A 68 19.58 9.97 -0.41
CA CYS A 68 20.45 8.78 -0.35
C CYS A 68 20.08 7.69 -1.38
N GLY A 69 18.97 7.87 -2.12
CA GLY A 69 18.51 6.90 -3.10
C GLY A 69 17.45 5.93 -2.57
N ALA A 70 17.17 5.94 -1.28
CA ALA A 70 16.08 5.15 -0.74
C ALA A 70 14.74 5.65 -1.29
N SER A 71 13.79 4.75 -1.53
CA SER A 71 12.49 5.12 -2.07
C SER A 71 11.40 4.18 -1.57
N LEU A 72 10.16 4.69 -1.56
CA LEU A 72 8.97 3.93 -1.21
C LEU A 72 7.84 4.28 -2.18
N ASP A 73 7.14 3.26 -2.65
CA ASP A 73 6.00 3.44 -3.54
C ASP A 73 4.78 3.95 -2.79
N SER A 74 3.95 4.73 -3.49
CA SER A 74 2.71 5.26 -2.95
C SER A 74 1.79 4.18 -2.39
N ASP A 75 1.68 3.04 -3.08
CA ASP A 75 0.86 1.93 -2.61
C ASP A 75 1.43 1.26 -1.37
N ARG A 76 2.75 1.07 -1.30
CA ARG A 76 3.39 0.49 -0.13
C ARG A 76 3.19 1.36 1.11
N LEU A 77 3.27 2.68 0.94
CA LEU A 77 3.04 3.63 2.04
C LEU A 77 1.60 3.51 2.57
N PHE A 78 0.62 3.38 1.68
CA PHE A 78 -0.77 3.21 2.09
C PHE A 78 -0.98 1.90 2.84
N GLU A 79 -0.40 0.79 2.36
CA GLU A 79 -0.43 -0.50 3.05
C GLU A 79 0.15 -0.38 4.47
N MET A 80 1.30 0.26 4.60
CA MET A 80 1.94 0.46 5.89
C MET A 80 1.05 1.24 6.85
N ALA A 81 0.39 2.28 6.35
CA ALA A 81 -0.55 3.06 7.16
C ALA A 81 -1.72 2.21 7.65
N LEU A 82 -2.28 1.36 6.77
CA LEU A 82 -3.36 0.44 7.16
C LEU A 82 -2.88 -0.54 8.25
N GLU A 83 -1.72 -1.14 8.07
CA GLU A 83 -1.14 -2.05 9.04
C GLU A 83 -0.93 -1.37 10.40
N GLN A 84 -0.36 -0.16 10.38
CA GLN A 84 -0.05 0.59 11.61
C GLN A 84 -1.30 1.07 12.34
N SER A 85 -2.41 1.26 11.61
CA SER A 85 -3.69 1.63 12.21
C SER A 85 -4.50 0.41 12.68
N GLY A 86 -3.95 -0.79 12.59
CA GLY A 86 -4.61 -2.02 13.01
C GLY A 86 -5.46 -2.68 11.93
N MET A 87 -5.47 -2.15 10.71
CA MET A 87 -6.27 -2.69 9.61
C MET A 87 -5.45 -3.65 8.74
N VAL A 88 -4.90 -4.67 9.37
CA VAL A 88 -4.00 -5.64 8.70
C VAL A 88 -4.71 -6.40 7.59
N SER A 89 -5.97 -6.80 7.82
CA SER A 89 -6.75 -7.53 6.81
C SER A 89 -7.00 -6.69 5.57
N ASN A 90 -7.20 -5.38 5.74
CA ASN A 90 -7.36 -4.46 4.62
C ASN A 90 -6.06 -4.29 3.83
N ALA A 91 -4.93 -4.21 4.53
CA ALA A 91 -3.63 -4.16 3.87
C ALA A 91 -3.37 -5.43 3.05
N HIS A 92 -3.68 -6.59 3.60
CA HIS A 92 -3.53 -7.87 2.90
C HIS A 92 -4.47 -7.96 1.69
N PHE A 93 -5.70 -7.48 1.81
CA PHE A 93 -6.66 -7.45 0.70
C PHE A 93 -6.13 -6.59 -0.44
N ARG A 94 -5.64 -5.41 -0.12
CA ARG A 94 -5.06 -4.49 -1.10
C ARG A 94 -3.88 -5.15 -1.82
N ARG A 95 -3.00 -5.80 -1.07
CA ARG A 95 -1.85 -6.52 -1.65
C ARG A 95 -2.29 -7.67 -2.55
N TRP A 96 -3.30 -8.45 -2.13
CA TRP A 96 -3.86 -9.53 -2.95
C TRP A 96 -4.32 -9.01 -4.31
N GLN A 97 -5.05 -7.92 -4.31
CA GLN A 97 -5.55 -7.31 -5.55
C GLN A 97 -4.41 -6.81 -6.43
N ASP A 98 -3.43 -6.14 -5.85
CA ASP A 98 -2.34 -5.52 -6.61
C ASP A 98 -1.33 -6.55 -7.13
N VAL A 99 -0.99 -7.56 -6.33
CA VAL A 99 -0.09 -8.64 -6.75
C VAL A 99 -0.68 -9.43 -7.92
N ASN A 100 -1.99 -9.66 -7.89
CA ASN A 100 -2.69 -10.37 -8.96
C ASN A 100 -3.13 -9.45 -10.10
N GLN A 101 -2.79 -8.18 -10.04
CA GLN A 101 -3.07 -7.18 -11.08
C GLN A 101 -4.56 -7.09 -11.44
N LEU A 102 -5.41 -7.17 -10.44
CA LEU A 102 -6.86 -7.10 -10.63
C LEU A 102 -7.36 -5.67 -10.54
N SER A 103 -8.14 -5.23 -11.53
CA SER A 103 -8.87 -3.98 -11.45
C SER A 103 -9.99 -4.11 -10.42
N LEU A 104 -10.67 -3.01 -10.10
CA LEU A 104 -11.83 -3.06 -9.19
C LEU A 104 -12.88 -4.05 -9.70
N THR A 105 -13.18 -3.99 -11.01
CA THR A 105 -14.16 -4.89 -11.62
C THR A 105 -13.69 -6.35 -11.57
N GLN A 106 -12.43 -6.59 -11.91
CA GLN A 106 -11.88 -7.95 -11.91
C GLN A 106 -11.85 -8.55 -10.50
N ALA A 107 -11.47 -7.76 -9.49
CA ALA A 107 -11.48 -8.21 -8.11
C ALA A 107 -12.91 -8.52 -7.63
N ALA A 108 -13.86 -7.66 -7.97
CA ALA A 108 -15.26 -7.87 -7.63
C ALA A 108 -15.80 -9.17 -8.24
N GLN A 109 -15.48 -9.44 -9.50
CA GLN A 109 -15.87 -10.68 -10.17
C GLN A 109 -15.17 -11.89 -9.56
N ALA A 110 -13.91 -11.75 -9.18
CA ALA A 110 -13.12 -12.87 -8.66
C ALA A 110 -13.70 -13.44 -7.36
N ILE A 111 -14.20 -12.60 -6.49
CA ILE A 111 -14.69 -13.04 -5.16
C ILE A 111 -16.17 -12.74 -4.94
N GLY A 112 -16.90 -12.34 -5.99
CA GLY A 112 -18.37 -12.22 -5.92
C GLY A 112 -18.87 -11.02 -5.15
N LEU A 113 -18.19 -9.88 -5.23
CA LEU A 113 -18.57 -8.64 -4.55
C LEU A 113 -18.79 -7.51 -5.55
N THR A 114 -19.22 -6.34 -5.04
CA THR A 114 -19.38 -5.15 -5.88
C THR A 114 -18.10 -4.34 -5.93
N ARG A 115 -17.94 -3.56 -7.00
CA ARG A 115 -16.80 -2.63 -7.11
C ARG A 115 -16.74 -1.66 -5.93
N ARG A 116 -17.88 -1.19 -5.47
CA ARG A 116 -17.95 -0.28 -4.32
C ARG A 116 -17.36 -0.92 -3.06
N THR A 117 -17.70 -2.17 -2.80
CA THR A 117 -17.17 -2.91 -1.65
C THR A 117 -15.66 -3.08 -1.76
N ILE A 118 -15.16 -3.44 -2.95
CA ILE A 118 -13.72 -3.55 -3.19
C ILE A 118 -13.02 -2.21 -2.87
N SER A 119 -13.56 -1.10 -3.37
CA SER A 119 -13.01 0.22 -3.12
C SER A 119 -12.98 0.56 -1.63
N GLN A 120 -14.05 0.23 -0.90
CA GLN A 120 -14.11 0.48 0.54
C GLN A 120 -13.09 -0.35 1.32
N TYR A 121 -12.84 -1.58 0.89
CA TYR A 121 -11.80 -2.42 1.49
C TYR A 121 -10.41 -1.86 1.24
N ARG A 122 -10.14 -1.40 0.02
CA ARG A 122 -8.83 -0.85 -0.34
C ARG A 122 -8.47 0.40 0.44
N THR A 123 -9.45 1.23 0.74
CA THR A 123 -9.21 2.52 1.42
C THR A 123 -9.35 2.44 2.93
N GLY A 124 -9.75 1.30 3.46
CA GLY A 124 -9.96 1.15 4.90
C GLY A 124 -11.29 1.71 5.41
N LYS A 125 -12.17 2.14 4.53
CA LYS A 125 -13.50 2.64 4.93
C LYS A 125 -14.39 1.55 5.51
N ARG A 126 -14.12 0.31 5.14
CA ARG A 126 -14.84 -0.86 5.63
C ARG A 126 -13.83 -1.94 6.01
N PRO A 127 -13.90 -2.52 7.21
CA PRO A 127 -13.00 -3.61 7.58
C PRO A 127 -13.25 -4.85 6.73
N VAL A 128 -12.18 -5.53 6.33
CA VAL A 128 -12.27 -6.77 5.57
C VAL A 128 -12.59 -7.91 6.53
N PRO A 129 -13.76 -8.59 6.38
CA PRO A 129 -14.10 -9.70 7.24
C PRO A 129 -13.29 -10.96 6.89
N ARG A 130 -13.25 -11.87 7.85
CA ARG A 130 -12.51 -13.13 7.69
C ARG A 130 -12.94 -13.92 6.46
N THR A 131 -14.26 -13.92 6.16
CA THR A 131 -14.80 -14.61 5.00
C THR A 131 -14.21 -14.11 3.69
N VAL A 132 -13.99 -12.82 3.58
CA VAL A 132 -13.37 -12.21 2.39
C VAL A 132 -11.88 -12.57 2.30
N SER A 133 -11.18 -12.55 3.43
CA SER A 133 -9.77 -12.97 3.46
C SER A 133 -9.62 -14.42 3.00
N LEU A 134 -10.51 -15.29 3.43
CA LEU A 134 -10.52 -16.68 3.01
C LEU A 134 -10.88 -16.84 1.53
N ALA A 135 -11.80 -16.01 1.02
CA ALA A 135 -12.15 -16.00 -0.40
C ALA A 135 -10.96 -15.62 -1.27
N CYS A 136 -10.17 -14.64 -0.86
CA CYS A 136 -8.95 -14.24 -1.58
C CYS A 136 -7.94 -15.39 -1.65
N LYS A 137 -7.74 -16.09 -0.54
CA LYS A 137 -6.85 -17.26 -0.50
C LYS A 137 -7.37 -18.39 -1.37
N GLY A 138 -8.68 -18.65 -1.30
CA GLY A 138 -9.32 -19.68 -2.13
C GLY A 138 -9.18 -19.38 -3.61
N TRP A 139 -9.36 -18.12 -3.99
CA TRP A 139 -9.21 -17.70 -5.37
C TRP A 139 -7.77 -17.93 -5.87
N GLU A 140 -6.77 -17.62 -5.07
CA GLU A 140 -5.37 -17.86 -5.45
C GLU A 140 -5.07 -19.33 -5.62
N ILE A 141 -5.62 -20.18 -4.74
CA ILE A 141 -5.45 -21.64 -4.83
C ILE A 141 -6.07 -22.16 -6.13
N GLU A 142 -7.28 -21.73 -6.47
CA GLU A 142 -7.95 -22.11 -7.71
C GLU A 142 -7.15 -21.69 -8.93
N LYS A 143 -6.68 -20.43 -8.94
CA LYS A 143 -5.88 -19.91 -10.04
C LYS A 143 -4.59 -20.71 -10.25
N ASN A 144 -3.89 -21.03 -9.16
CA ASN A 144 -2.65 -21.79 -9.22
C ASN A 144 -2.89 -23.24 -9.68
N SER A 145 -3.99 -23.84 -9.23
CA SER A 145 -4.39 -25.19 -9.66
C SER A 145 -4.68 -25.25 -11.15
N GLU A 146 -5.38 -24.25 -11.70
CA GLU A 146 -5.66 -24.14 -13.12
C GLU A 146 -4.36 -24.04 -13.94
N GLN A 147 -3.39 -23.26 -13.45
CA GLN A 147 -2.10 -23.11 -14.11
C GLN A 147 -1.29 -24.42 -14.12
N VAL A 148 -1.39 -25.20 -13.07
CA VAL A 148 -0.67 -26.47 -12.93
C VAL A 148 -1.33 -27.59 -13.75
N ALA A 149 -2.64 -27.54 -13.96
CA ALA A 149 -3.41 -28.54 -14.68
C ALA A 149 -3.15 -28.57 -16.18
N ILE A 150 -2.42 -27.61 -16.72
CA ILE A 150 -2.02 -27.59 -18.14
C ILE A 150 -0.78 -28.51 -18.38
#